data_911aa1c410939ae7575ef463346d9b3c
#
_entry.id   911aa1c410939ae7575ef463346d9b3c
#
_cell.length_a   1.000
_cell.length_b   1.000
_cell.length_c   1.000
_cell.angle_alpha   90.00
_cell.angle_beta   90.00
_cell.angle_gamma   90.00
#
_symmetry.space_group_name_H-M   'P 1'
#
loop_
_entity.id
_entity.type
_entity.pdbx_description
1 polymer ?
#
loop_
_entity_poly.entity_id
_entity_poly.type
_entity_poly.pdbx_seq_one_letter_code
_entity_poly.pdbx_strand_id
1 'polypeptide(L)'
;MKKGIKTLLAVGLSVGAIAFLAACKDKNEGSTNTSKITINFGGSTSVEKIAKALTASFATECPRFEAVHNHTGSGDAYKRTQGGEKAGANKLDIGFLSRELKADTEQASAGTSGLICKDGIVAVVNNTNSISNLTKEQLKNIYANETTTWQTYGSQLNTNVTRYSRDTTSGTRDGFFTTIGYKDAVSNDTKIPGATIVSSNGDMIAKIKADNNGIGYISLASLSDSGLKGLSYEGVAPTEAGVVDGTYKLQRNFNYISRAESDCTADEWNMIQCFLAYMDSKEGLAIIKSKDGILTKNVNDAKSWSEIRDANETFKALCQK
;
A
#
# COMPACT_ATOMS: atom_id res chain seq x y z
N MET A 1 42.07 21.63 -56.64
CA MET A 1 42.87 22.83 -56.30
C MET A 1 43.11 22.80 -54.82
N LYS A 2 44.30 22.45 -54.43
CA LYS A 2 45.35 23.20 -53.74
C LYS A 2 44.91 23.58 -52.32
N LYS A 3 45.50 23.04 -51.37
CA LYS A 3 46.81 23.16 -50.62
C LYS A 3 46.47 23.61 -49.24
N GLY A 4 46.97 23.16 -48.11
CA GLY A 4 48.25 22.57 -47.76
C GLY A 4 48.59 23.04 -46.37
N ILE A 5 49.00 22.10 -45.49
CA ILE A 5 50.34 22.05 -44.87
C ILE A 5 50.62 23.24 -43.89
N LYS A 6 51.06 23.09 -42.67
CA LYS A 6 52.20 22.43 -41.99
C LYS A 6 52.12 22.75 -40.47
N THR A 7 52.27 21.86 -39.54
CA THR A 7 53.46 21.40 -38.85
C THR A 7 54.33 22.48 -38.18
N LEU A 8 54.60 22.34 -36.86
CA LEU A 8 55.87 22.26 -36.13
C LEU A 8 55.62 22.44 -34.63
N LEU A 9 55.91 21.49 -33.79
CA LEU A 9 57.17 21.09 -33.16
C LEU A 9 57.83 22.18 -32.26
N ALA A 10 57.96 21.90 -30.98
CA ALA A 10 59.22 21.78 -30.21
C ALA A 10 58.91 21.90 -28.70
N VAL A 11 59.15 20.92 -27.89
CA VAL A 11 60.35 20.56 -27.13
C VAL A 11 60.76 21.58 -26.03
N GLY A 12 60.81 21.14 -24.82
CA GLY A 12 61.43 21.82 -23.70
C GLY A 12 61.42 21.00 -22.41
N LEU A 13 62.50 20.30 -22.13
CA LEU A 13 62.85 19.58 -20.90
C LEU A 13 62.98 20.52 -19.69
N SER A 14 62.65 20.04 -18.46
CA SER A 14 63.66 19.79 -17.41
C SER A 14 62.97 19.65 -16.03
N VAL A 15 63.05 18.55 -15.46
CA VAL A 15 63.73 18.11 -14.20
C VAL A 15 63.54 19.01 -12.97
N GLY A 16 62.97 18.41 -11.94
CA GLY A 16 62.97 18.95 -10.59
C GLY A 16 62.23 18.01 -9.61
N ALA A 17 62.90 16.93 -9.22
CA ALA A 17 62.45 16.10 -8.10
C ALA A 17 62.70 16.81 -6.78
N ILE A 18 61.66 17.05 -5.99
CA ILE A 18 61.80 17.23 -4.54
C ILE A 18 60.74 16.35 -3.87
N ALA A 19 61.23 15.28 -3.26
CA ALA A 19 60.45 14.45 -2.38
C ALA A 19 60.20 15.20 -1.06
N PHE A 20 58.93 15.52 -0.77
CA PHE A 20 58.51 15.80 0.59
C PHE A 20 57.66 14.62 1.07
N LEU A 21 58.26 13.79 1.89
CA LEU A 21 57.56 12.86 2.77
C LEU A 21 56.82 13.70 3.84
N ALA A 22 55.56 14.02 3.58
CA ALA A 22 54.65 14.42 4.63
C ALA A 22 53.85 13.17 5.02
N ALA A 23 54.17 12.65 6.21
CA ALA A 23 53.37 11.64 6.88
C ALA A 23 51.99 12.24 7.16
N CYS A 24 51.00 11.99 6.31
CA CYS A 24 49.61 12.19 6.65
C CYS A 24 49.20 11.03 7.56
N LYS A 25 49.06 11.35 8.82
CA LYS A 25 48.36 10.57 9.81
C LYS A 25 46.94 10.35 9.26
N ASP A 26 46.62 9.13 8.87
CA ASP A 26 45.26 8.71 8.58
C ASP A 26 44.44 8.94 9.83
N LYS A 27 43.74 10.05 9.88
CA LYS A 27 42.49 10.16 10.66
C LYS A 27 41.48 9.40 9.86
N ASN A 28 41.21 8.21 10.30
CA ASN A 28 40.04 7.41 9.92
C ASN A 28 38.81 8.14 10.45
N GLU A 29 38.45 9.26 9.83
CA GLU A 29 37.11 9.84 9.96
C GLU A 29 36.22 8.88 9.21
N GLY A 30 35.41 8.11 9.97
CA GLY A 30 34.43 7.20 9.43
C GLY A 30 33.58 7.95 8.42
N SER A 31 33.78 7.65 7.14
CA SER A 31 32.92 8.13 6.06
C SER A 31 31.50 7.64 6.34
N THR A 32 30.67 8.51 6.94
CA THR A 32 29.24 8.22 7.08
C THR A 32 28.69 8.13 5.66
N ASN A 33 28.35 6.92 5.24
CA ASN A 33 27.68 6.69 3.96
C ASN A 33 26.32 7.39 3.98
N THR A 34 26.24 8.58 3.37
CA THR A 34 25.03 9.41 3.31
C THR A 34 24.15 9.11 2.08
N SER A 35 24.53 8.14 1.24
CA SER A 35 23.74 7.79 0.06
C SER A 35 22.37 7.28 0.45
N LYS A 36 21.36 7.73 -0.31
CA LYS A 36 19.96 7.29 -0.14
C LYS A 36 19.81 5.83 -0.51
N ILE A 37 18.94 5.16 0.22
CA ILE A 37 18.48 3.79 -0.04
C ILE A 37 17.00 3.91 -0.41
N THR A 38 16.70 3.70 -1.70
CA THR A 38 15.34 3.80 -2.22
C THR A 38 14.61 2.48 -2.02
N ILE A 39 13.46 2.53 -1.40
CA ILE A 39 12.55 1.39 -1.18
C ILE A 39 11.26 1.63 -1.95
N ASN A 40 10.87 0.66 -2.80
CA ASN A 40 9.70 0.72 -3.65
C ASN A 40 8.51 0.07 -2.95
N PHE A 41 7.48 0.86 -2.72
CA PHE A 41 6.24 0.45 -2.07
C PHE A 41 5.09 0.39 -3.07
N GLY A 42 4.18 -0.57 -2.91
CA GLY A 42 3.01 -0.63 -3.79
C GLY A 42 2.00 -1.70 -3.39
N GLY A 43 1.20 -2.15 -4.35
CA GLY A 43 0.13 -3.11 -4.11
C GLY A 43 -1.20 -2.43 -3.77
N SER A 44 -1.85 -2.81 -2.69
CA SER A 44 -3.20 -2.36 -2.35
C SER A 44 -3.36 -0.84 -2.27
N THR A 45 -4.32 -0.29 -3.03
CA THR A 45 -4.73 1.12 -2.91
C THR A 45 -5.52 1.42 -1.63
N SER A 46 -6.01 0.39 -0.93
CA SER A 46 -6.67 0.56 0.39
C SER A 46 -5.67 0.85 1.49
N VAL A 47 -4.43 0.35 1.37
CA VAL A 47 -3.35 0.55 2.35
C VAL A 47 -2.54 1.83 2.04
N GLU A 48 -2.71 2.42 0.87
CA GLU A 48 -1.89 3.54 0.37
C GLU A 48 -1.81 4.73 1.35
N LYS A 49 -2.95 5.14 1.94
CA LYS A 49 -3.02 6.25 2.91
C LYS A 49 -2.14 5.98 4.13
N ILE A 50 -2.21 4.75 4.67
CA ILE A 50 -1.40 4.29 5.81
C ILE A 50 0.07 4.21 5.40
N ALA A 51 0.37 3.58 4.27
CA ALA A 51 1.73 3.38 3.78
C ALA A 51 2.47 4.72 3.57
N LYS A 52 1.82 5.69 2.89
CA LYS A 52 2.40 7.02 2.68
C LYS A 52 2.64 7.78 3.97
N ALA A 53 1.76 7.67 4.97
CA ALA A 53 1.96 8.30 6.25
C ALA A 53 3.12 7.68 7.05
N LEU A 54 3.24 6.35 7.03
CA LEU A 54 4.34 5.62 7.67
C LEU A 54 5.69 5.97 7.03
N THR A 55 5.79 5.94 5.71
CA THR A 55 7.04 6.23 4.99
C THR A 55 7.46 7.69 5.15
N ALA A 56 6.51 8.65 5.12
CA ALA A 56 6.78 10.06 5.35
C ALA A 56 7.34 10.30 6.76
N SER A 57 6.78 9.66 7.78
CA SER A 57 7.27 9.77 9.16
C SER A 57 8.62 9.06 9.32
N PHE A 58 8.78 7.86 8.78
CA PHE A 58 10.05 7.13 8.85
C PHE A 58 11.21 7.88 8.18
N ALA A 59 10.96 8.60 7.09
CA ALA A 59 11.96 9.42 6.42
C ALA A 59 12.53 10.55 7.31
N THR A 60 11.77 11.01 8.32
CA THR A 60 12.26 11.99 9.31
C THR A 60 13.17 11.35 10.36
N GLU A 61 12.95 10.07 10.64
CA GLU A 61 13.72 9.28 11.61
C GLU A 61 14.98 8.64 10.98
N CYS A 62 14.92 8.33 9.69
CA CYS A 62 16.00 7.64 8.97
C CYS A 62 16.39 8.41 7.70
N PRO A 63 17.35 9.36 7.79
CA PRO A 63 17.69 10.26 6.68
C PRO A 63 18.17 9.57 5.40
N ARG A 64 18.72 8.36 5.49
CA ARG A 64 19.13 7.57 4.32
C ARG A 64 17.97 6.93 3.57
N PHE A 65 16.78 6.85 4.19
CA PHE A 65 15.60 6.25 3.58
C PHE A 65 14.97 7.17 2.52
N GLU A 66 14.54 6.58 1.41
CA GLU A 66 13.73 7.21 0.38
C GLU A 66 12.62 6.25 -0.06
N ALA A 67 11.39 6.74 -0.15
CA ALA A 67 10.24 5.93 -0.54
C ALA A 67 9.72 6.30 -1.93
N VAL A 68 9.47 5.28 -2.76
CA VAL A 68 8.74 5.42 -4.03
C VAL A 68 7.46 4.60 -3.95
N HIS A 69 6.32 5.19 -4.31
CA HIS A 69 5.01 4.55 -4.20
C HIS A 69 4.37 4.28 -5.57
N ASN A 70 3.88 3.04 -5.76
CA ASN A 70 3.12 2.63 -6.94
C ASN A 70 2.03 1.63 -6.55
N HIS A 71 0.86 2.14 -6.12
CA HIS A 71 -0.25 1.34 -5.64
C HIS A 71 -1.26 1.03 -6.75
N THR A 72 -1.34 -0.21 -7.18
CA THR A 72 -2.14 -0.67 -8.33
C THR A 72 -3.15 -1.77 -7.98
N GLY A 73 -3.01 -2.42 -6.84
CA GLY A 73 -3.90 -3.48 -6.35
C GLY A 73 -3.15 -4.56 -5.59
N SER A 74 -3.86 -5.30 -4.72
CA SER A 74 -3.26 -6.38 -3.91
C SER A 74 -2.66 -7.52 -4.74
N GLY A 75 -3.16 -7.75 -5.96
CA GLY A 75 -2.61 -8.76 -6.86
C GLY A 75 -1.17 -8.49 -7.28
N ASP A 76 -0.76 -7.22 -7.31
CA ASP A 76 0.60 -6.84 -7.67
C ASP A 76 1.59 -6.96 -6.49
N ALA A 77 1.11 -6.99 -5.26
CA ALA A 77 1.98 -7.06 -4.09
C ALA A 77 2.90 -8.28 -4.12
N TYR A 78 2.34 -9.50 -4.19
CA TYR A 78 3.14 -10.73 -4.30
C TYR A 78 3.87 -10.81 -5.63
N LYS A 79 3.18 -10.52 -6.73
CA LYS A 79 3.69 -10.65 -8.09
C LYS A 79 5.00 -9.88 -8.30
N ARG A 80 5.10 -8.67 -7.71
CA ARG A 80 6.23 -7.74 -7.87
C ARG A 80 7.26 -7.78 -6.74
N THR A 81 6.96 -8.45 -5.60
CA THR A 81 7.93 -8.65 -4.52
C THR A 81 8.65 -9.98 -4.65
N GLN A 82 7.91 -11.10 -4.76
CA GLN A 82 8.46 -12.46 -4.79
C GLN A 82 7.97 -13.30 -5.97
N GLY A 83 6.96 -12.84 -6.70
CA GLY A 83 6.39 -13.54 -7.84
C GLY A 83 7.12 -13.29 -9.16
N GLY A 84 6.45 -13.54 -10.28
CA GLY A 84 7.03 -13.50 -11.62
C GLY A 84 7.58 -12.15 -12.09
N GLU A 85 7.23 -11.04 -11.44
CA GLU A 85 7.70 -9.69 -11.78
C GLU A 85 8.69 -9.10 -10.76
N LYS A 86 9.24 -9.91 -9.85
CA LYS A 86 10.16 -9.46 -8.81
C LYS A 86 11.48 -8.84 -9.32
N ALA A 87 11.87 -9.15 -10.55
CA ALA A 87 13.03 -8.60 -11.23
C ALA A 87 12.67 -7.57 -12.31
N GLY A 88 11.39 -7.25 -12.50
CA GLY A 88 10.92 -6.30 -13.51
C GLY A 88 11.17 -4.83 -13.14
N ALA A 89 10.96 -3.94 -14.12
CA ALA A 89 11.12 -2.48 -13.93
C ALA A 89 10.19 -1.91 -12.84
N ASN A 90 9.06 -2.58 -12.57
CA ASN A 90 8.09 -2.18 -11.55
C ASN A 90 8.18 -3.05 -10.29
N LYS A 91 9.34 -3.64 -10.01
CA LYS A 91 9.57 -4.42 -8.79
C LYS A 91 9.17 -3.63 -7.55
N LEU A 92 8.68 -4.30 -6.54
CA LEU A 92 8.40 -3.73 -5.23
C LEU A 92 9.35 -4.35 -4.19
N ASP A 93 9.79 -3.55 -3.25
CA ASP A 93 10.57 -4.02 -2.11
C ASP A 93 9.63 -4.37 -0.95
N ILE A 94 8.52 -3.62 -0.81
CA ILE A 94 7.42 -3.93 0.10
C ILE A 94 6.10 -3.79 -0.66
N GLY A 95 5.33 -4.88 -0.70
CA GLY A 95 3.99 -4.95 -1.26
C GLY A 95 2.93 -4.99 -0.18
N PHE A 96 1.83 -4.27 -0.36
CA PHE A 96 0.70 -4.24 0.56
C PHE A 96 -0.50 -5.00 0.00
N LEU A 97 -1.16 -5.76 0.86
CA LEU A 97 -2.36 -6.52 0.53
C LEU A 97 -3.52 -6.09 1.43
N SER A 98 -4.70 -6.02 0.86
CA SER A 98 -5.95 -5.84 1.59
C SER A 98 -6.78 -7.13 1.58
N ARG A 99 -6.10 -8.25 1.65
CA ARG A 99 -6.55 -9.63 1.74
C ARG A 99 -5.40 -10.51 2.24
N GLU A 100 -5.68 -11.76 2.52
CA GLU A 100 -4.63 -12.76 2.74
C GLU A 100 -3.90 -13.11 1.42
N LEU A 101 -2.67 -13.62 1.55
CA LEU A 101 -1.99 -14.28 0.44
C LEU A 101 -2.80 -15.50 -0.01
N LYS A 102 -2.85 -15.75 -1.30
CA LYS A 102 -3.53 -16.92 -1.86
C LYS A 102 -2.66 -18.16 -1.62
N ALA A 103 -3.11 -19.05 -0.75
CA ALA A 103 -2.34 -20.21 -0.30
C ALA A 103 -1.79 -21.09 -1.45
N ASP A 104 -2.56 -21.18 -2.54
CA ASP A 104 -2.20 -22.06 -3.68
C ASP A 104 -1.18 -21.40 -4.64
N THR A 105 -1.08 -20.07 -4.69
CA THR A 105 -0.34 -19.36 -5.74
C THR A 105 0.57 -18.24 -5.23
N GLU A 106 0.45 -17.83 -3.97
CA GLU A 106 1.19 -16.73 -3.37
C GLU A 106 1.87 -17.21 -2.09
N GLN A 107 3.04 -17.82 -2.21
CA GLN A 107 3.81 -18.35 -1.08
C GLN A 107 4.95 -17.39 -0.73
N ALA A 108 4.82 -16.68 0.38
CA ALA A 108 5.89 -15.82 0.88
C ALA A 108 7.02 -16.64 1.50
N SER A 109 8.26 -16.19 1.31
CA SER A 109 9.41 -16.68 2.05
C SER A 109 9.21 -16.47 3.56
N ALA A 110 9.81 -17.33 4.37
CA ALA A 110 9.66 -17.24 5.82
C ALA A 110 10.07 -15.86 6.36
N GLY A 111 9.24 -15.26 7.21
CA GLY A 111 9.52 -13.97 7.84
C GLY A 111 9.36 -12.73 6.96
N THR A 112 8.88 -12.89 5.71
CA THR A 112 8.74 -11.75 4.77
C THR A 112 7.32 -11.24 4.62
N SER A 113 6.37 -11.72 5.41
CA SER A 113 4.98 -11.23 5.40
C SER A 113 4.41 -11.13 6.80
N GLY A 114 3.45 -10.23 6.98
CA GLY A 114 2.81 -10.03 8.27
C GLY A 114 1.58 -9.14 8.22
N LEU A 115 0.87 -9.12 9.35
CA LEU A 115 -0.31 -8.29 9.58
C LEU A 115 0.12 -6.85 9.90
N ILE A 116 -0.53 -5.88 9.26
CA ILE A 116 -0.41 -4.45 9.58
C ILE A 116 -1.53 -4.06 10.57
N CYS A 117 -2.78 -4.24 10.14
CA CYS A 117 -3.98 -3.92 10.91
C CYS A 117 -5.20 -4.58 10.27
N LYS A 118 -6.37 -4.44 10.91
CA LYS A 118 -7.66 -4.79 10.29
C LYS A 118 -8.24 -3.59 9.55
N ASP A 119 -9.16 -3.86 8.63
CA ASP A 119 -9.96 -2.88 7.88
C ASP A 119 -11.37 -3.41 7.64
N GLY A 120 -12.33 -2.49 7.57
CA GLY A 120 -13.67 -2.79 7.08
C GLY A 120 -13.77 -2.55 5.59
N ILE A 121 -14.71 -3.24 4.92
CA ILE A 121 -15.14 -2.91 3.57
C ILE A 121 -16.53 -2.30 3.67
N VAL A 122 -16.77 -1.15 3.07
CA VAL A 122 -18.02 -0.43 3.19
C VAL A 122 -18.67 -0.28 1.83
N ALA A 123 -19.91 -0.76 1.69
CA ALA A 123 -20.74 -0.38 0.55
C ALA A 123 -21.10 1.10 0.66
N VAL A 124 -20.91 1.85 -0.42
CA VAL A 124 -21.06 3.30 -0.43
C VAL A 124 -21.99 3.76 -1.55
N VAL A 125 -22.73 4.82 -1.25
CA VAL A 125 -23.62 5.50 -2.20
C VAL A 125 -23.41 7.02 -2.10
N ASN A 126 -23.97 7.74 -3.07
CA ASN A 126 -24.04 9.20 -2.96
C ASN A 126 -24.90 9.61 -1.75
N ASN A 127 -24.57 10.73 -1.10
CA ASN A 127 -25.29 11.24 0.08
C ASN A 127 -26.78 11.54 -0.18
N THR A 128 -27.16 11.77 -1.44
CA THR A 128 -28.56 12.01 -1.84
C THR A 128 -29.42 10.74 -1.83
N ASN A 129 -28.82 9.55 -1.81
CA ASN A 129 -29.56 8.30 -1.74
C ASN A 129 -30.05 8.08 -0.30
N SER A 130 -31.37 7.82 -0.14
CA SER A 130 -32.00 7.64 1.17
C SER A 130 -31.65 6.31 1.86
N ILE A 131 -31.16 5.32 1.09
CA ILE A 131 -30.84 3.99 1.66
C ILE A 131 -29.76 4.07 2.76
N SER A 132 -29.90 3.25 3.79
CA SER A 132 -28.96 3.21 4.93
C SER A 132 -28.40 1.83 5.25
N ASN A 133 -29.03 0.78 4.72
CA ASN A 133 -28.64 -0.62 4.98
C ASN A 133 -28.90 -1.48 3.77
N LEU A 134 -28.03 -2.44 3.54
CA LEU A 134 -28.24 -3.52 2.57
C LEU A 134 -27.85 -4.87 3.20
N THR A 135 -28.66 -5.89 2.90
CA THR A 135 -28.35 -7.27 3.29
C THR A 135 -27.35 -7.89 2.32
N LYS A 136 -26.76 -9.00 2.73
CA LYS A 136 -25.92 -9.84 1.89
C LYS A 136 -26.58 -10.19 0.55
N GLU A 137 -27.84 -10.66 0.60
CA GLU A 137 -28.58 -11.03 -0.60
C GLU A 137 -28.90 -9.83 -1.48
N GLN A 138 -29.23 -8.66 -0.89
CA GLN A 138 -29.47 -7.44 -1.65
C GLN A 138 -28.21 -6.98 -2.38
N LEU A 139 -27.04 -6.95 -1.71
CA LEU A 139 -25.78 -6.62 -2.35
C LEU A 139 -25.44 -7.59 -3.49
N LYS A 140 -25.60 -8.90 -3.26
CA LYS A 140 -25.39 -9.91 -4.29
C LYS A 140 -26.32 -9.67 -5.49
N ASN A 141 -27.62 -9.44 -5.26
CA ASN A 141 -28.60 -9.19 -6.31
C ASN A 141 -28.31 -7.91 -7.10
N ILE A 142 -27.85 -6.84 -6.43
CA ILE A 142 -27.43 -5.60 -7.10
C ILE A 142 -26.35 -5.88 -8.13
N TYR A 143 -25.34 -6.66 -7.79
CA TYR A 143 -24.20 -6.90 -8.68
C TYR A 143 -24.43 -8.04 -9.70
N ALA A 144 -25.28 -9.00 -9.38
CA ALA A 144 -25.54 -10.15 -10.25
C ALA A 144 -26.55 -9.85 -11.39
N ASN A 145 -27.43 -8.87 -11.20
CA ASN A 145 -28.48 -8.55 -12.18
C ASN A 145 -28.07 -7.37 -13.07
N GLU A 146 -28.36 -7.47 -14.35
CA GLU A 146 -28.06 -6.42 -15.33
C GLU A 146 -28.84 -5.13 -15.05
N THR A 147 -30.08 -5.26 -14.59
CA THR A 147 -30.95 -4.12 -14.32
C THR A 147 -31.70 -4.33 -12.99
N THR A 148 -31.63 -3.33 -12.12
CA THR A 148 -32.38 -3.25 -10.88
C THR A 148 -32.57 -1.79 -10.48
N THR A 149 -33.63 -1.48 -9.73
CA THR A 149 -33.92 -0.10 -9.30
C THR A 149 -33.69 0.07 -7.82
N TRP A 150 -33.35 1.28 -7.41
CA TRP A 150 -33.18 1.63 -6.01
C TRP A 150 -34.41 1.42 -5.17
N GLN A 151 -35.61 1.61 -5.76
CA GLN A 151 -36.89 1.40 -5.09
C GLN A 151 -37.08 -0.06 -4.62
N THR A 152 -36.53 -1.04 -5.36
CA THR A 152 -36.50 -2.46 -4.95
C THR A 152 -35.83 -2.68 -3.59
N TYR A 153 -34.92 -1.80 -3.20
CA TYR A 153 -34.17 -1.89 -1.94
C TYR A 153 -34.65 -0.91 -0.87
N GLY A 154 -35.79 -0.22 -1.10
CA GLY A 154 -36.41 0.69 -0.14
C GLY A 154 -35.89 2.14 -0.22
N SER A 155 -35.13 2.50 -1.26
CA SER A 155 -34.78 3.90 -1.51
C SER A 155 -35.98 4.69 -2.06
N GLN A 156 -36.01 6.00 -1.83
CA GLN A 156 -36.97 6.91 -2.46
C GLN A 156 -36.68 7.16 -3.94
N LEU A 157 -35.46 6.82 -4.40
CA LEU A 157 -35.06 6.96 -5.79
C LEU A 157 -35.76 5.88 -6.64
N ASN A 158 -36.51 6.31 -7.65
CA ASN A 158 -37.11 5.40 -8.64
C ASN A 158 -36.29 5.39 -9.93
N THR A 159 -34.99 5.05 -9.79
CA THR A 159 -34.03 5.01 -10.88
C THR A 159 -33.23 3.72 -10.85
N ASN A 160 -32.65 3.35 -11.98
CA ASN A 160 -31.78 2.18 -12.05
C ASN A 160 -30.53 2.39 -11.19
N VAL A 161 -30.05 1.31 -10.59
CA VAL A 161 -28.78 1.28 -9.85
C VAL A 161 -27.62 1.27 -10.83
N THR A 162 -26.74 2.26 -10.75
CA THR A 162 -25.44 2.24 -11.44
C THR A 162 -24.41 1.55 -10.58
N ARG A 163 -23.81 0.50 -11.09
CA ARG A 163 -22.85 -0.32 -10.35
C ARG A 163 -21.42 0.01 -10.72
N TYR A 164 -20.60 0.27 -9.71
CA TYR A 164 -19.17 0.44 -9.83
C TYR A 164 -18.48 -0.70 -9.10
N SER A 165 -17.51 -1.31 -9.74
CA SER A 165 -16.71 -2.39 -9.15
C SER A 165 -15.24 -2.11 -9.34
N ARG A 166 -14.41 -2.72 -8.51
CA ARG A 166 -12.96 -2.70 -8.67
C ARG A 166 -12.54 -3.74 -9.69
N ASP A 167 -11.36 -3.56 -10.23
CA ASP A 167 -10.69 -4.54 -11.09
C ASP A 167 -10.40 -5.86 -10.35
N THR A 168 -10.05 -6.92 -11.11
CA THR A 168 -9.82 -8.27 -10.57
C THR A 168 -8.55 -8.42 -9.73
N THR A 169 -7.66 -7.42 -9.73
CA THR A 169 -6.45 -7.41 -8.87
C THR A 169 -6.73 -6.83 -7.49
N SER A 170 -7.90 -6.23 -7.29
CA SER A 170 -8.29 -5.55 -6.07
C SER A 170 -8.60 -6.52 -4.93
N GLY A 171 -7.85 -6.41 -3.82
CA GLY A 171 -8.18 -7.10 -2.58
C GLY A 171 -9.48 -6.63 -1.92
N THR A 172 -9.95 -5.40 -2.23
CA THR A 172 -11.28 -4.92 -1.77
C THR A 172 -12.40 -5.65 -2.49
N ARG A 173 -12.25 -5.86 -3.81
CA ARG A 173 -13.18 -6.67 -4.60
C ARG A 173 -13.23 -8.10 -4.09
N ASP A 174 -12.06 -8.69 -3.85
CA ASP A 174 -11.95 -10.06 -3.33
C ASP A 174 -12.72 -10.20 -2.00
N GLY A 175 -12.40 -9.37 -1.01
CA GLY A 175 -13.06 -9.38 0.29
C GLY A 175 -14.57 -9.11 0.20
N PHE A 176 -14.98 -8.15 -0.64
CA PHE A 176 -16.38 -7.78 -0.81
C PHE A 176 -17.20 -8.94 -1.39
N PHE A 177 -16.84 -9.44 -2.57
CA PHE A 177 -17.62 -10.50 -3.23
C PHE A 177 -17.53 -11.85 -2.50
N THR A 178 -16.41 -12.15 -1.85
CA THR A 178 -16.29 -13.34 -1.00
C THR A 178 -17.27 -13.27 0.17
N THR A 179 -17.34 -12.13 0.87
CA THR A 179 -18.18 -11.96 2.06
C THR A 179 -19.67 -11.95 1.71
N ILE A 180 -20.06 -11.31 0.60
CA ILE A 180 -21.47 -11.35 0.14
C ILE A 180 -21.85 -12.68 -0.53
N GLY A 181 -20.95 -13.68 -0.56
CA GLY A 181 -21.24 -15.00 -1.13
C GLY A 181 -21.35 -15.02 -2.66
N TYR A 182 -20.64 -14.12 -3.35
CA TYR A 182 -20.60 -14.05 -4.80
C TYR A 182 -19.17 -14.24 -5.34
N LYS A 183 -18.54 -15.38 -4.97
CA LYS A 183 -17.14 -15.68 -5.25
C LYS A 183 -16.79 -15.67 -6.74
N ASP A 184 -17.71 -16.07 -7.62
CA ASP A 184 -17.46 -16.06 -9.07
C ASP A 184 -17.15 -14.66 -9.60
N ALA A 185 -17.68 -13.62 -8.96
CA ALA A 185 -17.43 -12.23 -9.32
C ALA A 185 -16.04 -11.72 -8.91
N VAL A 186 -15.30 -12.45 -8.07
CA VAL A 186 -13.96 -12.01 -7.60
C VAL A 186 -13.00 -11.83 -8.77
N SER A 187 -12.95 -12.80 -9.67
CA SER A 187 -11.99 -12.84 -10.78
C SER A 187 -12.62 -12.72 -12.18
N ASN A 188 -13.94 -12.48 -12.27
CA ASN A 188 -14.66 -12.49 -13.53
C ASN A 188 -15.66 -11.34 -13.63
N ASP A 189 -15.37 -10.36 -14.51
CA ASP A 189 -16.21 -9.20 -14.75
C ASP A 189 -17.55 -9.54 -15.43
N THR A 190 -17.63 -10.66 -16.18
CA THR A 190 -18.88 -11.08 -16.82
C THR A 190 -19.95 -11.47 -15.80
N LYS A 191 -19.56 -11.72 -14.55
CA LYS A 191 -20.48 -12.02 -13.44
C LYS A 191 -21.14 -10.78 -12.83
N ILE A 192 -20.66 -9.59 -13.16
CA ILE A 192 -21.21 -8.31 -12.73
C ILE A 192 -21.65 -7.47 -13.94
N PRO A 193 -22.67 -7.95 -14.69
CA PRO A 193 -23.04 -7.36 -15.97
C PRO A 193 -23.40 -5.88 -15.83
N GLY A 194 -22.92 -5.03 -16.75
CA GLY A 194 -23.15 -3.58 -16.76
C GLY A 194 -22.46 -2.79 -15.64
N ALA A 195 -21.59 -3.40 -14.85
CA ALA A 195 -20.79 -2.66 -13.87
C ALA A 195 -19.62 -1.92 -14.53
N THR A 196 -19.39 -0.68 -14.13
CA THR A 196 -18.20 0.09 -14.52
C THR A 196 -17.02 -0.29 -13.63
N ILE A 197 -15.92 -0.72 -14.23
CA ILE A 197 -14.71 -1.09 -13.49
C ILE A 197 -13.85 0.14 -13.23
N VAL A 198 -13.40 0.29 -11.99
CA VAL A 198 -12.54 1.38 -11.51
C VAL A 198 -11.26 0.82 -10.87
N SER A 199 -10.17 1.59 -10.93
CA SER A 199 -8.82 1.11 -10.60
C SER A 199 -8.45 1.27 -9.11
N SER A 200 -9.13 2.17 -8.37
CA SER A 200 -8.72 2.52 -7.00
C SER A 200 -9.92 2.88 -6.10
N ASN A 201 -9.67 3.00 -4.78
CA ASN A 201 -10.67 3.59 -3.88
C ASN A 201 -10.94 5.06 -4.23
N GLY A 202 -9.92 5.82 -4.62
CA GLY A 202 -10.08 7.22 -5.05
C GLY A 202 -10.96 7.36 -6.29
N ASP A 203 -10.76 6.49 -7.27
CA ASP A 203 -11.58 6.41 -8.49
C ASP A 203 -13.04 6.07 -8.16
N MET A 204 -13.25 5.06 -7.28
CA MET A 204 -14.56 4.69 -6.79
C MET A 204 -15.28 5.88 -6.13
N ILE A 205 -14.59 6.59 -5.25
CA ILE A 205 -15.11 7.77 -4.55
C ILE A 205 -15.52 8.85 -5.57
N ALA A 206 -14.67 9.15 -6.54
CA ALA A 206 -14.96 10.16 -7.57
C ALA A 206 -16.19 9.80 -8.40
N LYS A 207 -16.32 8.53 -8.81
CA LYS A 207 -17.47 8.04 -9.59
C LYS A 207 -18.78 8.13 -8.80
N ILE A 208 -18.79 7.67 -7.55
CA ILE A 208 -20.01 7.70 -6.71
C ILE A 208 -20.42 9.13 -6.35
N LYS A 209 -19.43 10.05 -6.12
CA LYS A 209 -19.74 11.48 -5.94
C LYS A 209 -20.47 12.10 -7.12
N ALA A 210 -20.08 11.72 -8.33
CA ALA A 210 -20.65 12.25 -9.58
C ALA A 210 -21.96 11.58 -10.00
N ASP A 211 -22.36 10.48 -9.34
CA ASP A 211 -23.54 9.68 -9.73
C ASP A 211 -24.46 9.41 -8.54
N ASN A 212 -25.61 10.08 -8.51
CA ASN A 212 -26.62 9.91 -7.47
C ASN A 212 -27.24 8.50 -7.43
N ASN A 213 -27.14 7.75 -8.53
CA ASN A 213 -27.65 6.38 -8.66
C ASN A 213 -26.58 5.33 -8.42
N GLY A 214 -25.34 5.78 -8.12
CA GLY A 214 -24.18 4.92 -7.99
C GLY A 214 -24.16 4.14 -6.69
N ILE A 215 -23.70 2.89 -6.78
CA ILE A 215 -23.24 2.07 -5.66
C ILE A 215 -21.84 1.53 -5.96
N GLY A 216 -21.01 1.50 -4.95
CA GLY A 216 -19.69 0.88 -4.98
C GLY A 216 -19.28 0.40 -3.59
N TYR A 217 -18.01 0.08 -3.43
CA TYR A 217 -17.45 -0.34 -2.15
C TYR A 217 -16.01 0.16 -2.02
N ILE A 218 -15.64 0.59 -0.82
CA ILE A 218 -14.32 1.12 -0.47
C ILE A 218 -13.82 0.54 0.85
N SER A 219 -12.56 0.78 1.18
CA SER A 219 -12.01 0.58 2.52
C SER A 219 -12.68 1.50 3.53
N LEU A 220 -12.97 1.01 4.74
CA LEU A 220 -13.48 1.83 5.85
C LEU A 220 -12.50 2.97 6.18
N ALA A 221 -11.19 2.71 6.11
CA ALA A 221 -10.15 3.73 6.28
C ALA A 221 -10.22 4.87 5.25
N SER A 222 -10.95 4.70 4.16
CA SER A 222 -11.17 5.75 3.14
C SER A 222 -12.52 6.45 3.29
N LEU A 223 -13.40 5.99 4.18
CA LEU A 223 -14.76 6.51 4.28
C LEU A 223 -14.82 7.91 4.87
N SER A 224 -14.06 8.19 5.95
CA SER A 224 -14.06 9.46 6.66
C SER A 224 -13.81 10.67 5.75
N ASP A 225 -12.87 10.53 4.82
CA ASP A 225 -12.46 11.58 3.89
C ASP A 225 -13.23 11.54 2.56
N SER A 226 -14.07 10.50 2.36
CA SER A 226 -14.73 10.28 1.08
C SER A 226 -15.86 11.26 0.80
N GLY A 227 -16.53 11.78 1.82
CA GLY A 227 -17.76 12.56 1.68
C GLY A 227 -18.93 11.74 1.08
N LEU A 228 -18.85 10.40 1.11
CA LEU A 228 -19.91 9.48 0.69
C LEU A 228 -20.69 8.95 1.89
N LYS A 229 -21.86 8.40 1.62
CA LYS A 229 -22.66 7.68 2.61
C LYS A 229 -22.24 6.21 2.65
N GLY A 230 -21.70 5.76 3.78
CA GLY A 230 -21.46 4.36 4.09
C GLY A 230 -22.74 3.67 4.53
N LEU A 231 -22.98 2.47 4.00
CA LEU A 231 -24.18 1.69 4.33
C LEU A 231 -23.87 0.68 5.44
N SER A 232 -24.85 0.44 6.31
CA SER A 232 -24.87 -0.73 7.19
C SER A 232 -24.94 -2.01 6.34
N TYR A 233 -24.33 -3.06 6.84
CA TYR A 233 -24.38 -4.40 6.27
C TYR A 233 -25.05 -5.35 7.25
N GLU A 234 -26.10 -6.05 6.83
CA GLU A 234 -26.92 -6.92 7.71
C GLU A 234 -27.40 -6.19 9.00
N GLY A 235 -27.71 -4.91 8.90
CA GLY A 235 -28.13 -4.07 10.02
C GLY A 235 -27.00 -3.57 10.91
N VAL A 236 -25.75 -3.95 10.66
CA VAL A 236 -24.57 -3.53 11.45
C VAL A 236 -23.86 -2.38 10.76
N ALA A 237 -23.66 -1.27 11.48
CA ALA A 237 -22.95 -0.11 10.97
C ALA A 237 -21.44 -0.39 10.78
N PRO A 238 -20.80 0.19 9.72
CA PRO A 238 -19.36 0.04 9.48
C PRO A 238 -18.55 0.88 10.48
N THR A 239 -18.28 0.33 11.65
CA THR A 239 -17.53 1.00 12.72
C THR A 239 -16.27 0.23 13.10
N GLU A 240 -15.27 0.94 13.65
CA GLU A 240 -14.06 0.31 14.20
C GLU A 240 -14.43 -0.77 15.23
N ALA A 241 -15.33 -0.45 16.17
CA ALA A 241 -15.79 -1.39 17.19
C ALA A 241 -16.39 -2.66 16.59
N GLY A 242 -17.26 -2.52 15.58
CA GLY A 242 -17.88 -3.66 14.92
C GLY A 242 -16.89 -4.53 14.13
N VAL A 243 -15.79 -3.94 13.63
CA VAL A 243 -14.68 -4.71 13.01
C VAL A 243 -13.86 -5.43 14.08
N VAL A 244 -13.57 -4.77 15.21
CA VAL A 244 -12.76 -5.36 16.31
C VAL A 244 -13.47 -6.54 16.94
N ASP A 245 -14.75 -6.39 17.30
CA ASP A 245 -15.53 -7.45 17.95
C ASP A 245 -16.09 -8.49 16.96
N GLY A 246 -15.92 -8.25 15.65
CA GLY A 246 -16.33 -9.16 14.58
C GLY A 246 -17.83 -9.18 14.32
N THR A 247 -18.62 -8.24 14.82
CA THR A 247 -20.04 -8.09 14.48
C THR A 247 -20.23 -7.57 13.05
N TYR A 248 -19.34 -6.63 12.60
CA TYR A 248 -19.32 -6.20 11.21
C TYR A 248 -18.56 -7.20 10.34
N LYS A 249 -19.27 -7.96 9.52
CA LYS A 249 -18.74 -9.10 8.76
C LYS A 249 -17.97 -8.72 7.49
N LEU A 250 -18.20 -7.54 6.91
CA LEU A 250 -17.41 -7.04 5.78
C LEU A 250 -16.07 -6.49 6.29
N GLN A 251 -15.19 -7.36 6.77
CA GLN A 251 -13.88 -7.03 7.30
C GLN A 251 -12.78 -7.89 6.68
N ARG A 252 -11.54 -7.43 6.78
CA ARG A 252 -10.35 -8.09 6.26
C ARG A 252 -9.09 -7.65 7.00
N ASN A 253 -7.99 -8.32 6.74
CA ASN A 253 -6.68 -7.90 7.17
C ASN A 253 -6.00 -7.02 6.10
N PHE A 254 -5.24 -6.03 6.56
CA PHE A 254 -4.19 -5.38 5.80
C PHE A 254 -2.88 -6.05 6.14
N ASN A 255 -2.24 -6.61 5.14
CA ASN A 255 -1.00 -7.36 5.27
C ASN A 255 0.11 -6.70 4.44
N TYR A 256 1.35 -6.99 4.77
CA TYR A 256 2.50 -6.70 3.93
C TYR A 256 3.19 -7.98 3.47
N ILE A 257 3.91 -7.87 2.38
CA ILE A 257 4.92 -8.81 1.93
C ILE A 257 6.15 -8.02 1.50
N SER A 258 7.34 -8.41 1.96
CA SER A 258 8.61 -7.84 1.49
C SER A 258 9.30 -8.76 0.50
N ARG A 259 10.29 -8.25 -0.21
CA ARG A 259 11.23 -9.09 -0.97
C ARG A 259 11.93 -10.06 -0.04
N ALA A 260 12.37 -11.17 -0.59
CA ALA A 260 13.25 -12.11 0.12
C ALA A 260 14.65 -11.52 0.26
N GLU A 261 15.36 -11.85 1.33
CA GLU A 261 16.74 -11.38 1.57
C GLU A 261 17.66 -11.68 0.39
N SER A 262 17.54 -12.89 -0.19
CA SER A 262 18.31 -13.32 -1.36
C SER A 262 18.12 -12.47 -2.64
N ASP A 263 17.06 -11.69 -2.70
CA ASP A 263 16.71 -10.82 -3.84
C ASP A 263 17.11 -9.36 -3.61
N CYS A 264 17.70 -9.03 -2.45
CA CYS A 264 18.07 -7.68 -2.03
C CYS A 264 19.60 -7.53 -1.91
N THR A 265 20.09 -6.31 -2.04
CA THR A 265 21.40 -5.96 -1.47
C THR A 265 21.30 -5.90 0.07
N ALA A 266 22.42 -6.00 0.76
CA ALA A 266 22.44 -5.91 2.23
C ALA A 266 21.82 -4.59 2.74
N ASP A 267 22.09 -3.47 2.06
CA ASP A 267 21.53 -2.16 2.42
C ASP A 267 20.01 -2.11 2.21
N GLU A 268 19.50 -2.64 1.08
CA GLU A 268 18.05 -2.72 0.82
C GLU A 268 17.36 -3.61 1.87
N TRP A 269 17.91 -4.81 2.13
CA TRP A 269 17.34 -5.73 3.12
C TRP A 269 17.29 -5.12 4.51
N ASN A 270 18.40 -4.57 4.96
CA ASN A 270 18.48 -3.92 6.27
C ASN A 270 17.53 -2.73 6.39
N MET A 271 17.34 -1.94 5.32
CA MET A 271 16.39 -0.82 5.30
C MET A 271 14.94 -1.31 5.33
N ILE A 272 14.62 -2.40 4.62
CA ILE A 272 13.30 -3.06 4.68
C ILE A 272 13.01 -3.50 6.12
N GLN A 273 13.94 -4.21 6.77
CA GLN A 273 13.77 -4.69 8.15
C GLN A 273 13.63 -3.52 9.13
N CYS A 274 14.40 -2.46 8.94
CA CYS A 274 14.35 -1.24 9.74
C CYS A 274 12.96 -0.56 9.63
N PHE A 275 12.42 -0.41 8.43
CA PHE A 275 11.08 0.12 8.19
C PHE A 275 9.98 -0.75 8.80
N LEU A 276 10.06 -2.08 8.65
CA LEU A 276 9.08 -3.00 9.24
C LEU A 276 9.10 -2.94 10.77
N ALA A 277 10.29 -2.83 11.39
CA ALA A 277 10.42 -2.62 12.82
C ALA A 277 9.85 -1.27 13.28
N TYR A 278 10.05 -0.20 12.48
CA TYR A 278 9.42 1.11 12.71
C TYR A 278 7.88 1.02 12.65
N MET A 279 7.34 0.30 11.68
CA MET A 279 5.90 0.13 11.53
C MET A 279 5.27 -0.54 12.76
N ASP A 280 5.98 -1.47 13.42
CA ASP A 280 5.55 -2.15 14.65
C ASP A 280 5.88 -1.37 15.94
N SER A 281 6.55 -0.22 15.86
CA SER A 281 6.84 0.65 17.00
C SER A 281 5.60 1.40 17.49
N LYS A 282 5.70 1.99 18.67
CA LYS A 282 4.65 2.85 19.23
C LYS A 282 4.26 3.99 18.27
N GLU A 283 5.24 4.62 17.63
CA GLU A 283 5.06 5.70 16.67
C GLU A 283 4.39 5.18 15.39
N GLY A 284 4.84 4.05 14.85
CA GLY A 284 4.26 3.43 13.66
C GLY A 284 2.81 3.00 13.89
N LEU A 285 2.51 2.36 15.03
CA LEU A 285 1.14 1.98 15.40
C LEU A 285 0.23 3.20 15.60
N ALA A 286 0.74 4.29 16.20
CA ALA A 286 -0.01 5.52 16.34
C ALA A 286 -0.36 6.14 14.98
N ILE A 287 0.55 6.09 14.00
CA ILE A 287 0.31 6.52 12.62
C ILE A 287 -0.77 5.66 11.97
N ILE A 288 -0.66 4.32 12.05
CA ILE A 288 -1.66 3.42 11.50
C ILE A 288 -3.05 3.77 12.04
N LYS A 289 -3.18 3.94 13.36
CA LYS A 289 -4.43 4.34 14.00
C LYS A 289 -4.92 5.72 13.52
N SER A 290 -4.03 6.70 13.37
CA SER A 290 -4.39 8.06 12.90
C SER A 290 -4.88 8.09 11.45
N LYS A 291 -4.68 7.00 10.69
CA LYS A 291 -5.15 6.81 9.32
C LYS A 291 -6.27 5.78 9.23
N ASP A 292 -7.03 5.64 10.30
CA ASP A 292 -8.21 4.77 10.40
C ASP A 292 -7.90 3.27 10.25
N GLY A 293 -6.64 2.85 10.42
CA GLY A 293 -6.26 1.45 10.52
C GLY A 293 -6.67 0.89 11.89
N ILE A 294 -7.34 -0.26 11.89
CA ILE A 294 -7.89 -0.89 13.08
C ILE A 294 -6.85 -1.83 13.70
N LEU A 295 -6.25 -1.40 14.80
CA LEU A 295 -5.17 -2.14 15.44
C LEU A 295 -5.68 -3.38 16.19
N THR A 296 -4.91 -4.45 16.13
CA THR A 296 -5.08 -5.66 16.96
C THR A 296 -4.16 -5.68 18.17
N LYS A 297 -3.23 -4.71 18.24
CA LYS A 297 -2.26 -4.52 19.33
C LYS A 297 -2.55 -3.19 20.03
N ASN A 298 -2.29 -3.12 21.33
CA ASN A 298 -2.37 -1.87 22.07
C ASN A 298 -1.09 -1.04 21.80
N VAL A 299 -1.24 0.20 21.37
CA VAL A 299 -0.12 1.12 21.08
C VAL A 299 0.78 1.31 22.32
N ASN A 300 0.19 1.31 23.53
CA ASN A 300 0.93 1.56 24.76
C ASN A 300 1.85 0.37 25.19
N ASP A 301 1.59 -0.82 24.65
CA ASP A 301 2.39 -2.02 24.95
C ASP A 301 3.59 -2.15 23.98
N ALA A 302 3.64 -1.34 22.94
CA ALA A 302 4.73 -1.34 21.96
C ALA A 302 5.92 -0.52 22.48
N LYS A 303 7.13 -0.96 22.14
CA LYS A 303 8.35 -0.18 22.34
C LYS A 303 8.36 1.07 21.47
N SER A 304 8.97 2.14 21.94
CA SER A 304 9.23 3.32 21.11
C SER A 304 10.21 2.98 19.98
N TRP A 305 10.16 3.77 18.90
CA TRP A 305 11.13 3.62 17.82
C TRP A 305 12.57 3.81 18.30
N SER A 306 12.81 4.77 19.18
CA SER A 306 14.15 4.99 19.74
C SER A 306 14.67 3.77 20.49
N GLU A 307 13.85 3.10 21.28
CA GLU A 307 14.24 1.84 21.98
C GLU A 307 14.57 0.72 21.00
N ILE A 308 13.78 0.56 19.93
CA ILE A 308 14.00 -0.47 18.90
C ILE A 308 15.28 -0.17 18.13
N ARG A 309 15.44 1.09 17.65
CA ARG A 309 16.58 1.54 16.87
C ARG A 309 17.89 1.40 17.65
N ASP A 310 17.91 1.90 18.89
CA ASP A 310 19.13 1.96 19.70
C ASP A 310 19.57 0.60 20.23
N ALA A 311 18.65 -0.39 20.28
CA ALA A 311 18.95 -1.78 20.60
C ALA A 311 19.51 -2.59 19.41
N ASN A 312 19.52 -2.03 18.19
CA ASN A 312 20.00 -2.69 16.96
C ASN A 312 21.04 -1.84 16.26
N GLU A 313 22.29 -2.26 16.30
CA GLU A 313 23.42 -1.48 15.73
C GLU A 313 23.27 -1.20 14.22
N THR A 314 22.66 -2.13 13.47
CA THR A 314 22.37 -1.92 12.04
C THR A 314 21.35 -0.79 11.84
N PHE A 315 20.26 -0.79 12.61
CA PHE A 315 19.22 0.26 12.51
C PHE A 315 19.77 1.61 12.96
N LYS A 316 20.56 1.61 14.03
CA LYS A 316 21.23 2.81 14.52
C LYS A 316 22.17 3.40 13.47
N ALA A 317 22.98 2.57 12.81
CA ALA A 317 23.89 3.00 11.75
C ALA A 317 23.14 3.53 10.51
N LEU A 318 22.03 2.88 10.10
CA LEU A 318 21.21 3.31 8.97
C LEU A 318 20.51 4.65 9.20
N CYS A 319 20.05 4.91 10.44
CA CYS A 319 19.24 6.06 10.79
C CYS A 319 20.00 7.13 11.60
N GLN A 320 21.34 7.13 11.55
CA GLN A 320 22.14 8.23 12.10
C GLN A 320 21.84 9.53 11.33
N LYS A 321 21.62 10.61 12.09
CA LYS A 321 21.41 11.98 11.58
C LYS A 321 22.74 12.67 11.34
#